data_ccb6d383eb922bdd75424b07cae7d9fe
#
_entry.id   ccb6d383eb922bdd75424b07cae7d9fe
#
_cell.length_a   1.000
_cell.length_b   1.000
_cell.length_c   1.000
_cell.angle_alpha   90.00
_cell.angle_beta   90.00
_cell.angle_gamma   90.00
#
_symmetry.space_group_name_H-M   'P 1'
#
loop_
_entity.id
_entity.type
_entity.pdbx_description
1 polymer ?
#
loop_
_entity_poly.entity_id
_entity_poly.type
_entity_poly.pdbx_seq_one_letter_code
_entity_poly.pdbx_strand_id
1 'polypeptide(L)'
;ANLLPSAPTIDLGNGGAEQVIAGTTAAPRTSAGSGSALARSYASSYRTLQAEFLAQMERSGMVRLFSQTQLSTADGLSGARRALDAAASAVRQYHLGEGSIEKAFQDSARALERNGATPADLRDWMTHASLKESREAADEGTRLLGQLDAVFALLQAQSGRYRIEGSTVRFEDSNAAARYAELQGWITRRLEHWSGQPASSVPVTVQPILEGIGLTRLPPSR
;
A
#
# COMPACT_ATOMS: atom_id res chain seq x y z
N ALA A 1 -4.25 -20.90 14.45
CA ALA A 1 -2.86 -20.94 14.05
C ALA A 1 -2.83 -20.66 12.54
N ASN A 2 -2.70 -19.39 12.16
CA ASN A 2 -2.56 -18.98 10.77
C ASN A 2 -1.08 -19.08 10.41
N LEU A 3 -0.76 -20.08 9.61
CA LEU A 3 0.53 -20.20 8.95
C LEU A 3 0.61 -19.11 7.88
N LEU A 4 1.50 -18.16 8.05
CA LEU A 4 1.91 -17.24 6.99
C LEU A 4 2.47 -18.06 5.83
N PRO A 5 2.10 -17.79 4.57
CA PRO A 5 2.75 -18.43 3.44
C PRO A 5 4.23 -18.07 3.45
N SER A 6 5.07 -19.10 3.41
CA SER A 6 6.52 -18.96 3.29
C SER A 6 6.84 -18.13 2.05
N ALA A 7 7.76 -17.18 2.20
CA ALA A 7 8.30 -16.43 1.07
C ALA A 7 8.79 -17.38 -0.01
N PRO A 8 8.60 -17.08 -1.30
CA PRO A 8 9.07 -17.93 -2.38
C PRO A 8 10.59 -18.04 -2.29
N THR A 9 11.08 -19.25 -2.03
CA THR A 9 12.50 -19.60 -2.13
C THR A 9 12.87 -19.52 -3.60
N ILE A 10 13.75 -18.60 -3.95
CA ILE A 10 14.31 -18.54 -5.31
C ILE A 10 15.26 -19.72 -5.44
N ASP A 11 14.83 -20.76 -6.11
CA ASP A 11 15.66 -21.93 -6.45
C ASP A 11 16.66 -21.50 -7.54
N LEU A 12 17.89 -21.25 -7.12
CA LEU A 12 19.02 -21.07 -8.01
C LEU A 12 19.53 -22.47 -8.39
N GLY A 13 18.89 -23.06 -9.39
CA GLY A 13 19.18 -24.40 -9.88
C GLY A 13 20.67 -24.73 -9.91
N ASN A 14 21.06 -25.63 -9.02
CA ASN A 14 22.38 -26.24 -8.97
C ASN A 14 22.35 -27.49 -9.89
N GLY A 15 22.59 -27.27 -11.17
CA GLY A 15 22.77 -28.37 -12.15
C GLY A 15 24.24 -28.68 -12.29
N GLY A 16 24.74 -29.63 -11.47
CA GLY A 16 26.04 -30.22 -11.67
C GLY A 16 25.99 -31.25 -12.77
N ALA A 17 26.92 -31.18 -13.73
CA ALA A 17 27.47 -32.32 -14.45
C ALA A 17 28.82 -31.91 -15.03
N GLU A 18 29.83 -32.61 -14.58
CA GLU A 18 31.18 -32.65 -15.07
C GLU A 18 31.22 -33.01 -16.56
N GLN A 19 31.89 -32.19 -17.38
CA GLN A 19 32.63 -32.71 -18.53
C GLN A 19 33.83 -31.80 -18.82
N VAL A 20 35.00 -32.38 -18.62
CA VAL A 20 36.33 -31.86 -18.98
C VAL A 20 36.47 -31.90 -20.50
N ILE A 21 36.60 -30.73 -21.14
CA ILE A 21 37.32 -30.60 -22.42
C ILE A 21 38.08 -29.28 -22.42
N ALA A 22 39.37 -29.41 -22.74
CA ALA A 22 40.37 -28.35 -22.76
C ALA A 22 40.11 -27.25 -23.80
N GLY A 23 40.44 -26.03 -23.43
CA GLY A 23 40.99 -25.02 -24.34
C GLY A 23 39.96 -24.16 -25.07
N THR A 24 39.64 -23.03 -24.48
CA THR A 24 39.69 -21.70 -25.12
C THR A 24 39.22 -20.69 -24.08
N THR A 25 40.05 -19.71 -23.75
CA THR A 25 39.72 -18.57 -22.88
C THR A 25 38.63 -17.73 -23.53
N ALA A 26 37.37 -18.05 -23.26
CA ALA A 26 36.23 -17.20 -23.49
C ALA A 26 35.85 -16.58 -22.16
N ALA A 27 35.98 -15.27 -22.05
CA ALA A 27 35.49 -14.50 -20.93
C ALA A 27 34.02 -14.80 -20.62
N PRO A 28 33.58 -14.88 -19.35
CA PRO A 28 32.23 -15.26 -19.01
C PRO A 28 31.23 -14.16 -19.47
N ARG A 29 30.50 -14.48 -20.53
CA ARG A 29 29.36 -13.66 -21.00
C ARG A 29 28.11 -13.88 -20.14
N THR A 30 28.19 -13.76 -18.82
CA THR A 30 27.09 -14.16 -17.93
C THR A 30 26.45 -13.03 -17.12
N SER A 31 26.98 -11.79 -17.13
CA SER A 31 26.46 -10.74 -16.25
C SER A 31 25.17 -10.06 -16.75
N ALA A 32 25.04 -9.80 -18.03
CA ALA A 32 23.89 -9.05 -18.57
C ALA A 32 22.56 -9.82 -18.48
N GLY A 33 22.59 -11.15 -18.68
CA GLY A 33 21.39 -11.98 -18.58
C GLY A 33 20.85 -12.15 -17.16
N SER A 34 21.76 -12.27 -16.19
CA SER A 34 21.40 -12.46 -14.77
C SER A 34 20.77 -11.20 -14.17
N GLY A 35 21.26 -10.02 -14.53
CA GLY A 35 20.71 -8.76 -14.01
C GLY A 35 19.32 -8.44 -14.56
N SER A 36 19.10 -8.69 -15.85
CA SER A 36 17.75 -8.51 -16.42
C SER A 36 16.76 -9.53 -15.84
N ALA A 37 17.18 -10.72 -15.46
CA ALA A 37 16.37 -11.71 -14.77
C ALA A 37 16.02 -11.23 -13.35
N LEU A 38 17.00 -10.69 -12.61
CA LEU A 38 16.79 -10.12 -11.27
C LEU A 38 15.81 -8.94 -11.31
N ALA A 39 15.96 -8.02 -12.27
CA ALA A 39 15.04 -6.88 -12.43
C ALA A 39 13.61 -7.34 -12.76
N ARG A 40 13.46 -8.36 -13.62
CA ARG A 40 12.13 -8.94 -13.91
C ARG A 40 11.52 -9.62 -12.69
N SER A 41 12.29 -10.37 -11.92
CA SER A 41 11.83 -11.01 -10.69
C SER A 41 11.37 -9.97 -9.67
N TYR A 42 12.15 -8.91 -9.47
CA TYR A 42 11.79 -7.78 -8.60
C TYR A 42 10.47 -7.13 -9.04
N ALA A 43 10.35 -6.78 -10.32
CA ALA A 43 9.11 -6.18 -10.85
C ALA A 43 7.90 -7.13 -10.73
N SER A 44 8.10 -8.43 -10.93
CA SER A 44 7.04 -9.43 -10.76
C SER A 44 6.58 -9.51 -9.31
N SER A 45 7.51 -9.55 -8.34
CA SER A 45 7.21 -9.59 -6.92
C SER A 45 6.41 -8.36 -6.47
N TYR A 46 6.79 -7.17 -6.94
CA TYR A 46 6.04 -5.95 -6.65
C TYR A 46 4.62 -5.98 -7.23
N ARG A 47 4.44 -6.43 -8.47
CA ARG A 47 3.09 -6.55 -9.07
C ARG A 47 2.20 -7.50 -8.28
N THR A 48 2.75 -8.63 -7.85
CA THR A 48 2.03 -9.59 -7.01
C THR A 48 1.64 -8.96 -5.68
N LEU A 49 2.57 -8.29 -5.00
CA LEU A 49 2.32 -7.60 -3.74
C LEU A 49 1.24 -6.51 -3.89
N GLN A 50 1.29 -5.72 -4.96
CA GLN A 50 0.27 -4.71 -5.25
C GLN A 50 -1.10 -5.32 -5.49
N ALA A 51 -1.17 -6.41 -6.28
CA ALA A 51 -2.43 -7.10 -6.55
C ALA A 51 -3.05 -7.69 -5.27
N GLU A 52 -2.23 -8.29 -4.40
CA GLU A 52 -2.66 -8.81 -3.10
C GLU A 52 -3.16 -7.68 -2.17
N PHE A 53 -2.45 -6.56 -2.15
CA PHE A 53 -2.85 -5.38 -1.38
C PHE A 53 -4.20 -4.84 -1.85
N LEU A 54 -4.38 -4.62 -3.15
CA LEU A 54 -5.65 -4.13 -3.69
C LEU A 54 -6.81 -5.08 -3.39
N ALA A 55 -6.60 -6.39 -3.51
CA ALA A 55 -7.60 -7.39 -3.14
C ALA A 55 -7.92 -7.38 -1.63
N GLN A 56 -6.96 -7.10 -0.76
CA GLN A 56 -7.21 -6.93 0.68
C GLN A 56 -7.98 -5.65 0.97
N MET A 57 -7.66 -4.54 0.31
CA MET A 57 -8.37 -3.28 0.44
C MET A 57 -9.84 -3.41 0.00
N GLU A 58 -10.11 -4.09 -1.11
CA GLU A 58 -11.47 -4.38 -1.56
C GLU A 58 -12.24 -5.20 -0.51
N ARG A 59 -11.64 -6.27 0.02
CA ARG A 59 -12.25 -7.11 1.06
C ARG A 59 -12.47 -6.38 2.39
N SER A 60 -11.76 -5.30 2.66
CA SER A 60 -11.92 -4.52 3.89
C SER A 60 -13.30 -3.87 4.01
N GLY A 61 -13.98 -3.65 2.88
CA GLY A 61 -15.31 -3.02 2.86
C GLY A 61 -15.29 -1.48 2.91
N MET A 62 -14.12 -0.87 2.69
CA MET A 62 -13.96 0.60 2.71
C MET A 62 -14.89 1.36 1.78
N VAL A 63 -15.32 0.76 0.68
CA VAL A 63 -16.24 1.38 -0.31
C VAL A 63 -17.58 1.80 0.30
N ARG A 64 -17.94 1.27 1.47
CA ARG A 64 -19.23 1.54 2.13
C ARG A 64 -19.13 2.39 3.40
N LEU A 65 -17.95 2.90 3.74
CA LEU A 65 -17.70 3.59 5.01
C LEU A 65 -18.67 4.74 5.32
N PHE A 66 -19.07 5.49 4.30
CA PHE A 66 -19.91 6.69 4.46
C PHE A 66 -21.35 6.49 4.00
N SER A 67 -21.84 5.26 3.97
CA SER A 67 -23.26 5.03 3.75
C SER A 67 -24.08 5.60 4.92
N GLN A 68 -25.26 6.14 4.64
CA GLN A 68 -26.13 6.70 5.68
C GLN A 68 -26.39 5.71 6.81
N THR A 69 -26.60 4.43 6.47
CA THR A 69 -26.82 3.36 7.46
C THR A 69 -25.61 3.18 8.39
N GLN A 70 -24.40 3.24 7.86
CA GLN A 70 -23.19 3.11 8.69
C GLN A 70 -22.97 4.31 9.61
N LEU A 71 -23.30 5.50 9.15
CA LEU A 71 -23.13 6.72 9.95
C LEU A 71 -24.24 6.90 11.01
N SER A 72 -25.42 6.26 10.85
CA SER A 72 -26.59 6.51 11.69
C SER A 72 -26.76 5.53 12.85
N THR A 73 -26.03 4.41 12.86
CA THR A 73 -26.22 3.34 13.85
C THR A 73 -24.92 2.98 14.56
N ALA A 74 -25.01 2.56 15.82
CA ALA A 74 -23.85 2.12 16.60
C ALA A 74 -23.14 0.91 15.93
N ASP A 75 -23.91 -0.01 15.39
CA ASP A 75 -23.39 -1.19 14.66
C ASP A 75 -22.69 -0.77 13.36
N GLY A 76 -23.28 0.19 12.66
CA GLY A 76 -22.67 0.76 11.44
C GLY A 76 -21.32 1.42 11.73
N LEU A 77 -21.23 2.27 12.77
CA LEU A 77 -19.98 2.89 13.19
C LEU A 77 -18.93 1.85 13.60
N SER A 78 -19.35 0.84 14.35
CA SER A 78 -18.46 -0.27 14.72
C SER A 78 -18.01 -1.08 13.52
N GLY A 79 -18.89 -1.29 12.53
CA GLY A 79 -18.59 -1.92 11.26
C GLY A 79 -17.57 -1.13 10.44
N ALA A 80 -17.77 0.20 10.35
CA ALA A 80 -16.84 1.09 9.66
C ALA A 80 -15.44 1.08 10.28
N ARG A 81 -15.34 1.09 11.60
CA ARG A 81 -14.04 1.00 12.29
C ARG A 81 -13.35 -0.33 12.04
N ARG A 82 -14.07 -1.45 12.06
CA ARG A 82 -13.48 -2.75 11.66
C ARG A 82 -12.98 -2.76 10.22
N ALA A 83 -13.70 -2.10 9.31
CA ALA A 83 -13.24 -1.96 7.93
C ALA A 83 -11.95 -1.14 7.83
N LEU A 84 -11.85 -0.04 8.58
CA LEU A 84 -10.63 0.78 8.67
C LEU A 84 -9.46 0.01 9.29
N ASP A 85 -9.69 -0.77 10.35
CA ASP A 85 -8.65 -1.62 10.96
C ASP A 85 -8.15 -2.67 9.97
N ALA A 86 -9.04 -3.28 9.19
CA ALA A 86 -8.67 -4.22 8.13
C ALA A 86 -7.84 -3.54 7.03
N ALA A 87 -8.25 -2.35 6.58
CA ALA A 87 -7.51 -1.55 5.61
C ALA A 87 -6.13 -1.13 6.14
N ALA A 88 -6.04 -0.66 7.38
CA ALA A 88 -4.77 -0.30 8.02
C ALA A 88 -3.85 -1.54 8.17
N SER A 89 -4.42 -2.72 8.42
CA SER A 89 -3.65 -3.96 8.43
C SER A 89 -3.10 -4.30 7.04
N ALA A 90 -3.92 -4.12 5.98
CA ALA A 90 -3.48 -4.32 4.60
C ALA A 90 -2.32 -3.39 4.23
N VAL A 91 -2.40 -2.10 4.58
CA VAL A 91 -1.31 -1.13 4.35
C VAL A 91 -0.03 -1.55 5.08
N ARG A 92 -0.13 -1.96 6.36
CA ARG A 92 1.05 -2.45 7.10
C ARG A 92 1.67 -3.69 6.46
N GLN A 93 0.86 -4.65 6.01
CA GLN A 93 1.34 -5.85 5.34
C GLN A 93 2.00 -5.53 4.00
N TYR A 94 1.46 -4.57 3.26
CA TYR A 94 2.05 -4.08 2.03
C TYR A 94 3.46 -3.52 2.28
N HIS A 95 3.64 -2.64 3.26
CA HIS A 95 4.96 -2.07 3.59
C HIS A 95 5.96 -3.12 4.09
N LEU A 96 5.51 -4.11 4.85
CA LEU A 96 6.37 -5.24 5.25
C LEU A 96 6.80 -6.06 4.03
N GLY A 97 5.88 -6.29 3.09
CA GLY A 97 6.17 -6.96 1.82
C GLY A 97 7.17 -6.19 0.97
N GLU A 98 7.02 -4.87 0.83
CA GLU A 98 7.98 -4.00 0.14
C GLU A 98 9.39 -4.14 0.75
N GLY A 99 9.51 -4.05 2.08
CA GLY A 99 10.77 -4.22 2.77
C GLY A 99 11.42 -5.60 2.53
N SER A 100 10.61 -6.65 2.46
CA SER A 100 11.08 -8.00 2.18
C SER A 100 11.58 -8.16 0.74
N ILE A 101 10.85 -7.62 -0.23
CA ILE A 101 11.24 -7.62 -1.65
C ILE A 101 12.53 -6.85 -1.84
N GLU A 102 12.62 -5.66 -1.24
CA GLU A 102 13.82 -4.82 -1.30
C GLU A 102 15.06 -5.54 -0.74
N LYS A 103 14.90 -6.17 0.43
CA LYS A 103 15.98 -6.94 1.05
C LYS A 103 16.42 -8.10 0.16
N ALA A 104 15.48 -8.89 -0.36
CA ALA A 104 15.78 -10.00 -1.26
C ALA A 104 16.51 -9.54 -2.54
N PHE A 105 16.09 -8.40 -3.09
CA PHE A 105 16.76 -7.79 -4.25
C PHE A 105 18.20 -7.38 -3.91
N GLN A 106 18.42 -6.70 -2.80
CA GLN A 106 19.76 -6.27 -2.37
C GLN A 106 20.69 -7.46 -2.11
N ASP A 107 20.19 -8.52 -1.47
CA ASP A 107 20.96 -9.72 -1.20
C ASP A 107 21.36 -10.43 -2.52
N SER A 108 20.44 -10.49 -3.48
CA SER A 108 20.71 -11.05 -4.82
C SER A 108 21.67 -10.19 -5.63
N ALA A 109 21.53 -8.85 -5.55
CA ALA A 109 22.46 -7.92 -6.22
C ALA A 109 23.89 -8.08 -5.69
N ARG A 110 24.06 -8.17 -4.36
CA ARG A 110 25.38 -8.43 -3.74
C ARG A 110 25.96 -9.78 -4.15
N ALA A 111 25.12 -10.80 -4.36
CA ALA A 111 25.59 -12.08 -4.86
C ALA A 111 26.09 -11.97 -6.31
N LEU A 112 25.41 -11.20 -7.16
CA LEU A 112 25.84 -10.92 -8.53
C LEU A 112 27.15 -10.12 -8.58
N GLU A 113 27.34 -9.13 -7.69
CA GLU A 113 28.61 -8.40 -7.56
C GLU A 113 29.77 -9.32 -7.24
N ARG A 114 29.59 -10.23 -6.28
CA ARG A 114 30.64 -11.24 -5.94
C ARG A 114 30.97 -12.15 -7.12
N ASN A 115 30.05 -12.33 -8.06
CA ASN A 115 30.21 -13.12 -9.26
C ASN A 115 30.65 -12.27 -10.48
N GLY A 116 31.10 -11.04 -10.27
CA GLY A 116 31.74 -10.21 -11.29
C GLY A 116 30.82 -9.24 -12.01
N ALA A 117 29.56 -9.03 -11.55
CA ALA A 117 28.73 -7.94 -12.05
C ALA A 117 29.30 -6.59 -11.60
N THR A 118 29.29 -5.59 -12.50
CA THR A 118 29.79 -4.27 -12.13
C THR A 118 28.77 -3.47 -11.36
N PRO A 119 29.19 -2.53 -10.47
CA PRO A 119 28.28 -1.63 -9.80
C PRO A 119 27.48 -0.73 -10.76
N ALA A 120 27.96 -0.50 -11.97
CA ALA A 120 27.25 0.23 -13.01
C ALA A 120 26.07 -0.57 -13.54
N ASP A 121 26.25 -1.86 -13.84
CA ASP A 121 25.19 -2.76 -14.27
C ASP A 121 24.09 -2.82 -13.23
N LEU A 122 24.45 -2.96 -11.94
CA LEU A 122 23.49 -3.01 -10.84
C LEU A 122 22.69 -1.72 -10.67
N ARG A 123 23.34 -0.56 -10.80
CA ARG A 123 22.66 0.75 -10.74
C ARG A 123 21.66 0.92 -11.89
N ASP A 124 22.04 0.50 -13.07
CA ASP A 124 21.16 0.58 -14.26
C ASP A 124 19.91 -0.30 -14.05
N TRP A 125 20.08 -1.50 -13.53
CA TRP A 125 18.96 -2.36 -13.17
C TRP A 125 18.08 -1.80 -12.05
N MET A 126 18.67 -1.19 -11.01
CA MET A 126 17.93 -0.55 -9.92
C MET A 126 17.11 0.63 -10.42
N THR A 127 17.66 1.45 -11.33
CA THR A 127 16.95 2.60 -11.89
C THR A 127 15.73 2.17 -12.70
N HIS A 128 15.86 1.10 -13.48
CA HIS A 128 14.75 0.56 -14.28
C HIS A 128 13.75 -0.27 -13.46
N ALA A 129 14.15 -0.81 -12.32
CA ALA A 129 13.33 -1.63 -11.44
C ALA A 129 12.76 -0.84 -10.24
N SER A 130 13.07 0.44 -10.09
CA SER A 130 12.60 1.26 -8.97
C SER A 130 11.09 1.47 -9.06
N LEU A 131 10.35 0.56 -8.42
CA LEU A 131 8.90 0.63 -8.25
C LEU A 131 8.54 1.11 -6.84
N LYS A 132 9.56 1.42 -6.03
CA LYS A 132 9.38 1.83 -4.64
C LYS A 132 8.84 3.25 -4.57
N GLU A 133 7.75 3.38 -3.88
CA GLU A 133 7.22 4.69 -3.50
C GLU A 133 8.20 5.44 -2.57
N SER A 134 8.17 6.77 -2.61
CA SER A 134 8.86 7.56 -1.60
C SER A 134 8.28 7.24 -0.21
N ARG A 135 9.09 7.35 0.85
CA ARG A 135 8.60 7.17 2.22
C ARG A 135 7.40 8.06 2.55
N GLU A 136 7.41 9.30 2.05
CA GLU A 136 6.31 10.24 2.26
C GLU A 136 5.01 9.74 1.61
N ALA A 137 5.11 9.19 0.40
CA ALA A 137 3.97 8.61 -0.30
C ALA A 137 3.46 7.34 0.40
N ALA A 138 4.36 6.48 0.85
CA ALA A 138 4.01 5.26 1.58
C ALA A 138 3.26 5.56 2.89
N ASP A 139 3.70 6.57 3.64
CA ASP A 139 3.07 6.97 4.92
C ASP A 139 1.69 7.64 4.73
N GLU A 140 1.38 8.12 3.53
CA GLU A 140 0.15 8.89 3.29
C GLU A 140 -1.11 8.03 3.44
N GLY A 141 -1.09 6.81 2.94
CA GLY A 141 -2.20 5.86 3.14
C GLY A 141 -2.49 5.61 4.63
N THR A 142 -1.45 5.42 5.41
CA THR A 142 -1.56 5.25 6.87
C THR A 142 -2.14 6.49 7.54
N ARG A 143 -1.71 7.69 7.13
CA ARG A 143 -2.22 8.97 7.69
C ARG A 143 -3.68 9.17 7.36
N LEU A 144 -4.09 8.93 6.12
CA LEU A 144 -5.50 9.03 5.69
C LEU A 144 -6.39 8.08 6.49
N LEU A 145 -6.00 6.81 6.63
CA LEU A 145 -6.75 5.83 7.43
C LEU A 145 -6.84 6.25 8.90
N GLY A 146 -5.78 6.78 9.48
CA GLY A 146 -5.79 7.29 10.85
C GLY A 146 -6.73 8.47 11.05
N GLN A 147 -6.83 9.39 10.09
CA GLN A 147 -7.78 10.51 10.17
C GLN A 147 -9.22 10.04 9.97
N LEU A 148 -9.45 9.06 9.11
CA LEU A 148 -10.75 8.43 8.96
C LEU A 148 -11.19 7.70 10.25
N ASP A 149 -10.31 6.95 10.89
CA ASP A 149 -10.62 6.34 12.19
C ASP A 149 -10.95 7.38 13.25
N ALA A 150 -10.24 8.51 13.28
CA ALA A 150 -10.54 9.62 14.19
C ALA A 150 -11.94 10.20 13.95
N VAL A 151 -12.40 10.29 12.68
CA VAL A 151 -13.79 10.68 12.36
C VAL A 151 -14.79 9.70 12.96
N PHE A 152 -14.61 8.40 12.73
CA PHE A 152 -15.53 7.38 13.25
C PHE A 152 -15.48 7.25 14.77
N ALA A 153 -14.31 7.43 15.39
CA ALA A 153 -14.17 7.49 16.84
C ALA A 153 -14.95 8.67 17.44
N LEU A 154 -14.88 9.85 16.80
CA LEU A 154 -15.65 11.03 17.21
C LEU A 154 -17.15 10.77 17.08
N LEU A 155 -17.62 10.25 15.95
CA LEU A 155 -19.03 9.91 15.75
C LEU A 155 -19.53 8.90 16.77
N GLN A 156 -18.71 7.88 17.08
CA GLN A 156 -19.04 6.88 18.10
C GLN A 156 -19.13 7.50 19.50
N ALA A 157 -18.20 8.40 19.87
CA ALA A 157 -18.22 9.11 21.15
C ALA A 157 -19.42 10.06 21.27
N GLN A 158 -19.94 10.56 20.15
CA GLN A 158 -21.09 11.45 20.05
C GLN A 158 -22.38 10.69 19.70
N SER A 159 -22.42 9.37 19.82
CA SER A 159 -23.60 8.57 19.50
C SER A 159 -24.83 9.06 20.26
N GLY A 160 -25.93 9.31 19.53
CA GLY A 160 -27.15 9.91 20.06
C GLY A 160 -27.11 11.44 20.24
N ARG A 161 -25.96 12.10 20.00
CA ARG A 161 -25.78 13.56 20.09
C ARG A 161 -25.47 14.21 18.75
N TYR A 162 -25.67 13.50 17.68
CA TYR A 162 -25.61 14.02 16.31
C TYR A 162 -26.73 13.43 15.47
N ARG A 163 -27.05 14.09 14.39
CA ARG A 163 -28.05 13.65 13.40
C ARG A 163 -27.49 13.82 12.00
N ILE A 164 -27.94 12.97 11.09
CA ILE A 164 -27.63 13.08 9.68
C ILE A 164 -28.85 13.69 9.00
N GLU A 165 -28.71 14.92 8.53
CA GLU A 165 -29.76 15.67 7.84
C GLU A 165 -29.37 15.79 6.35
N GLY A 166 -29.95 14.91 5.52
CA GLY A 166 -29.55 14.78 4.11
C GLY A 166 -28.10 14.37 3.96
N SER A 167 -27.27 15.26 3.41
CA SER A 167 -25.82 15.05 3.24
C SER A 167 -24.96 15.71 4.31
N THR A 168 -25.52 16.10 5.44
CA THR A 168 -24.83 16.90 6.47
C THR A 168 -24.89 16.21 7.82
N VAL A 169 -23.79 16.26 8.59
CA VAL A 169 -23.77 15.83 9.99
C VAL A 169 -23.97 17.04 10.89
N ARG A 170 -24.98 16.99 11.74
CA ARG A 170 -25.27 18.05 12.71
C ARG A 170 -25.05 17.54 14.13
N PHE A 171 -24.16 18.20 14.85
CA PHE A 171 -23.84 17.89 16.24
C PHE A 171 -24.62 18.78 17.20
N GLU A 172 -24.94 18.25 18.36
CA GLU A 172 -25.49 19.05 19.48
C GLU A 172 -24.36 19.80 20.22
N ASP A 173 -23.15 19.24 20.23
CA ASP A 173 -21.96 19.83 20.84
C ASP A 173 -21.12 20.57 19.77
N SER A 174 -20.95 21.88 20.01
CA SER A 174 -20.17 22.76 19.13
C SER A 174 -18.68 22.37 19.03
N ASN A 175 -18.07 21.81 20.10
CA ASN A 175 -16.69 21.36 20.09
C ASN A 175 -16.55 20.11 19.22
N ALA A 176 -17.51 19.18 19.29
CA ALA A 176 -17.56 18.01 18.43
C ALA A 176 -17.73 18.42 16.96
N ALA A 177 -18.62 19.39 16.68
CA ALA A 177 -18.79 19.93 15.33
C ALA A 177 -17.48 20.54 14.78
N ALA A 178 -16.80 21.37 15.58
CA ALA A 178 -15.53 21.98 15.20
C ALA A 178 -14.45 20.91 14.93
N ARG A 179 -14.35 19.91 15.80
CA ARG A 179 -13.38 18.81 15.63
C ARG A 179 -13.68 17.98 14.38
N TYR A 180 -14.94 17.68 14.11
CA TYR A 180 -15.34 16.98 12.89
C TYR A 180 -14.98 17.79 11.65
N ALA A 181 -15.28 19.10 11.64
CA ALA A 181 -14.96 19.98 10.52
C ALA A 181 -13.44 20.06 10.24
N GLU A 182 -12.62 20.07 11.30
CA GLU A 182 -11.16 20.03 11.17
C GLU A 182 -10.68 18.73 10.48
N LEU A 183 -11.15 17.57 10.98
CA LEU A 183 -10.81 16.26 10.42
C LEU A 183 -11.27 16.13 8.97
N GLN A 184 -12.54 16.51 8.70
CA GLN A 184 -13.11 16.51 7.36
C GLN A 184 -12.30 17.41 6.41
N GLY A 185 -12.00 18.64 6.83
CA GLY A 185 -11.24 19.58 6.02
C GLY A 185 -9.83 19.08 5.70
N TRP A 186 -9.18 18.41 6.63
CA TRP A 186 -7.87 17.78 6.39
C TRP A 186 -7.99 16.67 5.34
N ILE A 187 -8.92 15.72 5.53
CA ILE A 187 -9.13 14.59 4.62
C ILE A 187 -9.48 15.12 3.22
N THR A 188 -10.43 16.05 3.11
CA THR A 188 -10.86 16.60 1.82
C THR A 188 -9.70 17.22 1.06
N ARG A 189 -8.88 18.06 1.70
CA ARG A 189 -7.70 18.66 1.04
C ARG A 189 -6.70 17.60 0.55
N ARG A 190 -6.51 16.51 1.30
CA ARG A 190 -5.61 15.43 0.87
C ARG A 190 -6.17 14.64 -0.31
N LEU A 191 -7.46 14.33 -0.27
CA LEU A 191 -8.13 13.65 -1.38
C LEU A 191 -8.13 14.51 -2.65
N GLU A 192 -8.39 15.81 -2.54
CA GLU A 192 -8.32 16.76 -3.65
C GLU A 192 -6.90 16.85 -4.23
N HIS A 193 -5.89 16.91 -3.36
CA HIS A 193 -4.50 16.91 -3.79
C HIS A 193 -4.18 15.68 -4.65
N TRP A 194 -4.51 14.49 -4.18
CA TRP A 194 -4.20 13.24 -4.89
C TRP A 194 -5.08 13.01 -6.11
N SER A 195 -6.36 13.39 -6.06
CA SER A 195 -7.26 13.28 -7.23
C SER A 195 -6.86 14.17 -8.38
N GLY A 196 -6.13 15.25 -8.12
CA GLY A 196 -5.56 16.14 -9.13
C GLY A 196 -4.24 15.64 -9.74
N GLN A 197 -3.65 14.56 -9.21
CA GLN A 197 -2.40 14.00 -9.72
C GLN A 197 -2.65 12.97 -10.83
N PRO A 198 -1.70 12.79 -11.76
CA PRO A 198 -1.75 11.65 -12.68
C PRO A 198 -1.82 10.32 -11.91
N ALA A 199 -2.61 9.36 -12.39
CA ALA A 199 -2.79 8.07 -11.71
C ALA A 199 -1.46 7.34 -11.39
N SER A 200 -0.45 7.50 -12.25
CA SER A 200 0.89 6.94 -12.04
C SER A 200 1.69 7.60 -10.91
N SER A 201 1.24 8.75 -10.42
CA SER A 201 1.88 9.50 -9.32
C SER A 201 1.14 9.33 -7.99
N VAL A 202 -0.05 8.72 -8.02
CA VAL A 202 -0.82 8.43 -6.79
C VAL A 202 -0.22 7.19 -6.12
N PRO A 203 0.14 7.28 -4.82
CA PRO A 203 0.64 6.12 -4.09
C PRO A 203 -0.33 4.93 -4.15
N VAL A 204 0.21 3.73 -4.30
CA VAL A 204 -0.60 2.49 -4.34
C VAL A 204 -1.46 2.37 -3.09
N THR A 205 -0.96 2.78 -1.93
CA THR A 205 -1.69 2.76 -0.66
C THR A 205 -2.80 3.80 -0.57
N VAL A 206 -2.74 4.87 -1.36
CA VAL A 206 -3.74 5.95 -1.39
C VAL A 206 -4.85 5.68 -2.41
N GLN A 207 -4.52 5.04 -3.52
CA GLN A 207 -5.44 4.82 -4.63
C GLN A 207 -6.77 4.16 -4.20
N PRO A 208 -6.81 3.02 -3.48
CA PRO A 208 -8.08 2.41 -3.07
C PRO A 208 -8.84 3.26 -2.03
N ILE A 209 -8.13 4.12 -1.28
CA ILE A 209 -8.77 5.07 -0.36
C ILE A 209 -9.50 6.16 -1.14
N LEU A 210 -8.88 6.70 -2.20
CA LEU A 210 -9.51 7.67 -3.10
C LEU A 210 -10.75 7.07 -3.77
N GLU A 211 -10.65 5.86 -4.29
CA GLU A 211 -11.75 5.16 -4.95
C GLU A 211 -12.90 4.89 -3.97
N GLY A 212 -12.59 4.44 -2.76
CA GLY A 212 -13.58 4.14 -1.73
C GLY A 212 -14.30 5.38 -1.17
N ILE A 213 -13.57 6.46 -0.92
CA ILE A 213 -14.14 7.70 -0.34
C ILE A 213 -14.67 8.63 -1.44
N GLY A 214 -14.03 8.66 -2.61
CA GLY A 214 -14.42 9.54 -3.72
C GLY A 214 -15.83 9.30 -4.23
N LEU A 215 -16.35 8.08 -4.08
CA LEU A 215 -17.73 7.71 -4.43
C LEU A 215 -18.75 8.19 -3.39
N THR A 216 -18.34 8.41 -2.14
CA THR A 216 -19.19 8.85 -1.03
C THR A 216 -18.45 9.92 -0.23
N ARG A 217 -18.62 11.17 -0.60
CA ARG A 217 -17.97 12.31 0.09
C ARG A 217 -18.32 12.33 1.58
N LEU A 218 -17.32 12.64 2.41
CA LEU A 218 -17.57 12.93 3.82
C LEU A 218 -18.64 14.02 3.94
N PRO A 219 -19.74 13.76 4.68
CA PRO A 219 -20.78 14.76 4.89
C PRO A 219 -20.19 16.02 5.54
N PRO A 220 -20.49 17.24 5.07
CA PRO A 220 -20.09 18.44 5.77
C PRO A 220 -20.79 18.53 7.15
N SER A 221 -20.13 19.19 8.11
CA SER A 221 -20.77 19.56 9.37
C SER A 221 -21.54 20.87 9.25
N ARG A 222 -22.64 21.01 9.94
CA ARG A 222 -23.34 22.26 10.25
C ARG A 222 -23.49 22.41 11.74
#